data_9128a28c556ff73c7f791d15bbf62573
#
_entry.id   9128a28c556ff73c7f791d15bbf62573
#
_cell.length_a   1.000
_cell.length_b   1.000
_cell.length_c   1.000
_cell.angle_alpha   90.00
_cell.angle_beta   90.00
_cell.angle_gamma   90.00
#
_symmetry.space_group_name_H-M   'P 1'
#
loop_
_entity.id
_entity.type
_entity.pdbx_description
1 polymer ?
#
loop_
_entity_poly.entity_id
_entity_poly.type
_entity_poly.pdbx_seq_one_letter_code
_entity_poly.pdbx_strand_id
1 'polypeptide(L)'
;MSPRTSGLLDSDDWDEVKTDSGSDWTLAKSYSSWKPAAAGGKLKHIINTTRAAIRARTRPIENLRPTAYLDGLRGFAALLVYFHHHELWAHDIVGQNAILENAFGYGGKHYFASFPFIRHFFTGGHYAVSTFFIISGYVLSLKPMGLIQSGEHAQLGDVIASSLFRRWIRLYLPLIMSMLAYITLLHIFGVWVRIMTQQKSWYDELWAFYYEFKNFSFVFKEGGEPWLTYNRHLWSIPIEFKGSVVIFTAQMAFSRCSKNARLWCETGLIFYFMYIADGSFYSMFTAGMLLCDLDLLASKGDLPRWMARLEPAKEFIFYHLLIFSLFLGGVPSENRNVEQLAKNRGFYYLSWFKPQAVFDYKWFYLFYAAVFLVASIPRIFWLKSFFETRFCQWLGRISFALYLVHGPVLWTIGERLYVAVGWQNEEIMKNIPHWANKLALPMSGPLGLEISFLLPQLILVPLTFGLADVVTRFIDTPSVKFAAWFYKKALGDPTSKQAKA
;
A
#
# COMPACT_ATOMS: atom_id res chain seq x y z
N MET A 1 9.17 15.87 25.15
CA MET A 1 7.91 15.20 24.72
C MET A 1 8.04 14.94 23.21
N SER A 2 8.34 13.71 22.83
CA SER A 2 8.46 13.31 21.42
C SER A 2 7.05 13.18 20.83
N PRO A 3 6.75 13.70 19.62
CA PRO A 3 5.45 13.53 19.00
C PRO A 3 5.25 12.05 18.65
N ARG A 4 4.24 11.42 19.23
CA ARG A 4 3.79 10.08 18.85
C ARG A 4 3.39 10.10 17.37
N THR A 5 3.89 9.16 16.60
CA THR A 5 3.61 8.99 15.18
C THR A 5 2.23 8.34 15.01
N SER A 6 1.22 9.14 14.67
CA SER A 6 -0.11 8.64 14.32
C SER A 6 -0.16 8.22 12.86
N GLY A 7 -0.20 6.92 12.58
CA GLY A 7 -0.51 6.35 11.27
C GLY A 7 -1.94 5.80 11.25
N LEU A 8 -2.42 5.36 10.10
CA LEU A 8 -3.73 4.71 9.91
C LEU A 8 -3.98 3.54 10.88
N LEU A 9 -2.94 3.06 11.55
CA LEU A 9 -2.89 1.95 12.48
C LEU A 9 -2.81 2.37 13.94
N ASP A 10 -2.63 3.68 14.22
CA ASP A 10 -2.63 4.20 15.59
C ASP A 10 -4.06 4.37 16.09
N SER A 11 -4.57 3.39 16.80
CA SER A 11 -5.60 3.60 17.79
C SER A 11 -4.92 3.74 19.15
N ASP A 12 -5.28 4.76 19.93
CA ASP A 12 -4.78 4.99 21.30
C ASP A 12 -5.04 3.81 22.26
N ASP A 13 -5.72 2.74 21.79
CA ASP A 13 -6.03 1.52 22.53
C ASP A 13 -4.94 0.43 22.45
N TRP A 14 -3.78 0.71 21.83
CA TRP A 14 -2.68 -0.26 21.72
C TRP A 14 -1.67 -0.20 22.87
N ASP A 15 -1.81 0.73 23.80
CA ASP A 15 -0.79 1.00 24.83
C ASP A 15 -0.76 -0.01 26.00
N GLU A 16 -1.61 -1.07 26.03
CA GLU A 16 -1.60 -2.06 27.13
C GLU A 16 -1.65 -3.53 26.68
N VAL A 17 -0.73 -3.93 25.82
CA VAL A 17 -0.31 -5.33 25.83
C VAL A 17 1.18 -5.36 26.19
N LYS A 18 1.46 -5.27 27.46
CA LYS A 18 2.73 -5.76 28.03
C LYS A 18 2.72 -7.27 27.87
N THR A 19 3.27 -7.76 26.77
CA THR A 19 3.70 -9.14 26.70
C THR A 19 5.01 -9.26 27.48
N ASP A 20 4.85 -9.60 28.74
CA ASP A 20 5.94 -10.21 29.53
C ASP A 20 6.16 -11.61 28.94
N SER A 21 7.03 -11.74 27.97
CA SER A 21 7.61 -12.98 27.52
C SER A 21 9.02 -12.69 27.06
N GLY A 22 9.94 -12.78 28.02
CA GLY A 22 11.36 -12.93 27.75
C GLY A 22 11.59 -14.20 26.93
N SER A 23 11.76 -14.06 25.65
CA SER A 23 12.50 -14.98 24.82
C SER A 23 13.53 -14.17 24.05
N ASP A 24 14.74 -14.24 24.58
CA ASP A 24 15.97 -13.71 24.04
C ASP A 24 16.21 -14.26 22.63
N TRP A 25 15.97 -13.45 21.62
CA TRP A 25 16.45 -13.67 20.25
C TRP A 25 17.78 -12.94 20.05
N THR A 26 18.76 -13.25 20.90
CA THR A 26 20.15 -12.84 20.70
C THR A 26 20.86 -13.76 19.74
N LEU A 27 20.74 -13.52 18.44
CA LEU A 27 21.66 -14.00 17.43
C LEU A 27 22.05 -12.86 16.50
N ALA A 28 22.99 -12.04 16.90
CA ALA A 28 23.82 -11.26 15.97
C ALA A 28 24.97 -10.56 16.73
N LYS A 29 26.00 -11.30 17.08
CA LYS A 29 27.35 -10.74 17.26
C LYS A 29 28.31 -11.66 16.55
N SER A 30 28.59 -11.39 15.29
CA SER A 30 29.86 -11.67 14.63
C SER A 30 29.75 -11.33 13.14
N TYR A 31 30.15 -10.15 12.75
CA TYR A 31 30.76 -9.93 11.45
C TYR A 31 31.91 -8.94 11.59
N SER A 32 33.09 -9.48 11.30
CA SER A 32 34.39 -8.85 11.38
C SER A 32 34.55 -7.67 10.40
N SER A 33 35.31 -6.71 10.87
CA SER A 33 35.77 -5.51 10.21
C SER A 33 36.58 -5.75 8.94
N TRP A 34 36.16 -5.18 7.81
CA TRP A 34 37.02 -4.94 6.65
C TRP A 34 37.47 -3.48 6.66
N LYS A 35 38.79 -3.24 6.66
CA LYS A 35 39.37 -1.89 6.61
C LYS A 35 39.91 -1.63 5.21
N PRO A 36 39.47 -0.58 4.49
CA PRO A 36 40.18 -0.09 3.29
C PRO A 36 41.13 1.06 3.60
N ALA A 37 42.20 1.12 2.82
CA ALA A 37 43.35 2.01 2.93
C ALA A 37 43.08 3.47 2.56
N ALA A 38 43.98 4.36 2.95
CA ALA A 38 43.85 5.80 3.03
C ALA A 38 43.85 6.59 1.71
N ALA A 39 42.95 7.58 1.58
CA ALA A 39 42.99 8.66 0.58
C ALA A 39 42.48 10.00 1.15
N GLY A 40 43.07 11.06 0.69
CA GLY A 40 42.94 12.52 0.90
C GLY A 40 41.91 13.14 1.86
N GLY A 41 42.39 14.04 2.73
CA GLY A 41 41.66 14.53 3.92
C GLY A 41 40.34 15.30 3.69
N LYS A 42 40.17 16.15 2.66
CA LYS A 42 38.93 16.94 2.45
C LYS A 42 37.79 16.10 1.85
N LEU A 43 38.07 15.25 0.91
CA LEU A 43 37.11 14.32 0.31
C LEU A 43 36.64 13.29 1.35
N LYS A 44 37.56 12.84 2.23
CA LYS A 44 37.21 11.98 3.38
C LYS A 44 36.24 12.64 4.37
N HIS A 45 36.37 13.93 4.64
CA HIS A 45 35.47 14.63 5.56
C HIS A 45 34.05 14.72 4.97
N ILE A 46 33.94 15.09 3.67
CA ILE A 46 32.64 15.13 2.97
C ILE A 46 32.01 13.74 2.89
N ILE A 47 32.79 12.72 2.51
CA ILE A 47 32.30 11.33 2.47
C ILE A 47 31.91 10.83 3.85
N ASN A 48 32.64 11.16 4.90
CA ASN A 48 32.34 10.74 6.26
C ASN A 48 31.15 11.48 6.85
N THR A 49 30.99 12.79 6.59
CA THR A 49 29.78 13.54 6.99
C THR A 49 28.55 13.09 6.23
N THR A 50 28.67 12.83 4.93
CA THR A 50 27.57 12.27 4.14
C THR A 50 27.23 10.83 4.59
N ARG A 51 28.25 9.98 4.81
CA ARG A 51 28.05 8.63 5.37
C ARG A 51 27.47 8.66 6.79
N ALA A 52 27.87 9.59 7.64
CA ALA A 52 27.32 9.77 8.99
C ALA A 52 25.86 10.24 8.93
N ALA A 53 25.54 11.18 8.03
CA ALA A 53 24.17 11.63 7.79
C ALA A 53 23.29 10.54 7.20
N ILE A 54 23.79 9.74 6.24
CA ILE A 54 23.10 8.58 5.69
C ILE A 54 22.92 7.52 6.78
N ARG A 55 23.96 7.18 7.55
CA ARG A 55 23.87 6.24 8.69
C ARG A 55 22.90 6.70 9.75
N ALA A 56 22.83 8.00 10.07
CA ALA A 56 21.87 8.53 11.02
C ALA A 56 20.41 8.40 10.53
N ARG A 57 20.21 8.53 9.20
CA ARG A 57 18.88 8.36 8.57
C ARG A 57 18.50 6.90 8.34
N THR A 58 19.48 6.01 8.20
CA THR A 58 19.27 4.57 7.96
C THR A 58 19.35 3.71 9.21
N ARG A 59 19.68 4.29 10.39
CA ARG A 59 19.59 3.54 11.65
C ARG A 59 18.14 3.22 11.97
N PRO A 60 17.83 1.98 12.35
CA PRO A 60 16.52 1.65 12.92
C PRO A 60 16.24 2.56 14.13
N ILE A 61 15.00 2.91 14.31
CA ILE A 61 14.56 3.66 15.49
C ILE A 61 14.57 2.67 16.66
N GLU A 62 15.22 3.02 17.76
CA GLU A 62 15.17 2.24 19.01
C GLU A 62 13.75 2.30 19.60
N ASN A 63 13.26 1.19 20.16
CA ASN A 63 11.93 1.04 20.76
C ASN A 63 10.73 1.15 19.79
N LEU A 64 10.88 0.63 18.58
CA LEU A 64 9.75 0.45 17.67
C LEU A 64 8.86 -0.72 18.13
N ARG A 65 7.56 -0.60 17.88
CA ARG A 65 6.63 -1.73 18.06
C ARG A 65 7.03 -2.91 17.15
N PRO A 66 6.75 -4.17 17.52
CA PRO A 66 7.14 -5.35 16.74
C PRO A 66 6.67 -5.34 15.28
N THR A 67 5.55 -4.67 15.00
CA THR A 67 4.92 -4.57 13.66
C THR A 67 5.30 -3.28 12.90
N ALA A 68 6.24 -2.47 13.38
CA ALA A 68 6.63 -1.21 12.74
C ALA A 68 7.12 -1.38 11.29
N TYR A 69 7.71 -2.54 10.97
CA TYR A 69 8.11 -2.86 9.60
C TYR A 69 6.93 -2.84 8.61
N LEU A 70 5.70 -3.16 9.06
CA LEU A 70 4.50 -3.07 8.22
C LEU A 70 4.14 -1.62 7.85
N ASP A 71 4.35 -0.67 8.77
CA ASP A 71 4.17 0.75 8.45
C ASP A 71 5.20 1.22 7.43
N GLY A 72 6.46 0.82 7.62
CA GLY A 72 7.53 1.12 6.66
C GLY A 72 7.27 0.51 5.29
N LEU A 73 6.82 -0.75 5.24
CA LEU A 73 6.43 -1.42 4.00
C LEU A 73 5.27 -0.69 3.32
N ARG A 74 4.24 -0.31 4.08
CA ARG A 74 3.11 0.46 3.56
C ARG A 74 3.55 1.80 2.97
N GLY A 75 4.45 2.49 3.65
CA GLY A 75 5.02 3.74 3.15
C GLY A 75 5.81 3.57 1.87
N PHE A 76 6.64 2.53 1.80
CA PHE A 76 7.39 2.21 0.61
C PHE A 76 6.50 1.78 -0.56
N ALA A 77 5.46 1.01 -0.29
CA ALA A 77 4.44 0.65 -1.27
C ALA A 77 3.71 1.89 -1.83
N ALA A 78 3.41 2.91 -0.99
CA ALA A 78 2.83 4.17 -1.46
C ALA A 78 3.79 4.96 -2.39
N LEU A 79 5.09 4.90 -2.13
CA LEU A 79 6.10 5.44 -3.04
C LEU A 79 6.08 4.72 -4.41
N LEU A 80 5.95 3.39 -4.43
CA LEU A 80 5.86 2.63 -5.68
C LEU A 80 4.58 3.00 -6.46
N VAL A 81 3.45 3.20 -5.79
CA VAL A 81 2.20 3.67 -6.42
C VAL A 81 2.38 5.05 -7.05
N TYR A 82 3.07 5.96 -6.36
CA TYR A 82 3.38 7.29 -6.90
C TYR A 82 4.14 7.17 -8.24
N PHE A 83 5.26 6.47 -8.28
CA PHE A 83 6.04 6.31 -9.50
C PHE A 83 5.29 5.57 -10.59
N HIS A 84 4.55 4.52 -10.26
CA HIS A 84 3.73 3.77 -11.20
C HIS A 84 2.74 4.67 -11.96
N HIS A 85 2.03 5.55 -11.27
CA HIS A 85 1.07 6.43 -11.94
C HIS A 85 1.75 7.53 -12.76
N HIS A 86 2.92 8.02 -12.34
CA HIS A 86 3.70 8.96 -13.13
C HIS A 86 4.27 8.30 -14.40
N GLU A 87 4.76 7.06 -14.31
CA GLU A 87 5.22 6.27 -15.45
C GLU A 87 4.10 5.97 -16.44
N LEU A 88 2.93 5.53 -15.93
CA LEU A 88 1.76 5.30 -16.78
C LEU A 88 1.34 6.57 -17.50
N TRP A 89 1.30 7.70 -16.81
CA TRP A 89 0.93 8.96 -17.42
C TRP A 89 1.88 9.36 -18.55
N ALA A 90 3.17 9.31 -18.30
CA ALA A 90 4.19 9.71 -19.28
C ALA A 90 4.16 8.78 -20.51
N HIS A 91 4.10 7.48 -20.33
CA HIS A 91 4.17 6.49 -21.41
C HIS A 91 2.84 6.20 -22.10
N ASP A 92 1.69 6.63 -21.55
CA ASP A 92 0.39 6.59 -22.22
C ASP A 92 0.37 7.37 -23.55
N ILE A 93 1.23 8.36 -23.66
CA ILE A 93 1.41 9.17 -24.87
C ILE A 93 2.08 8.38 -26.00
N VAL A 94 2.93 7.41 -25.67
CA VAL A 94 3.74 6.64 -26.64
C VAL A 94 3.02 5.36 -27.09
N GLY A 95 2.00 4.94 -26.37
CA GLY A 95 1.21 3.74 -26.63
C GLY A 95 0.68 3.20 -25.31
N GLN A 96 -0.62 3.23 -25.15
CA GLN A 96 -1.38 2.93 -23.93
C GLN A 96 -0.79 1.75 -23.15
N ASN A 97 -0.30 2.04 -21.95
CA ASN A 97 0.16 1.04 -20.99
C ASN A 97 1.19 0.01 -21.52
N ALA A 98 1.80 0.28 -22.68
CA ALA A 98 2.78 -0.65 -23.29
C ALA A 98 3.91 -1.04 -22.32
N ILE A 99 4.25 -0.16 -21.38
CA ILE A 99 5.22 -0.43 -20.31
C ILE A 99 4.78 -1.55 -19.36
N LEU A 100 3.50 -1.89 -19.32
CA LEU A 100 2.94 -2.97 -18.49
C LEU A 100 2.78 -4.31 -19.26
N GLU A 101 2.94 -4.31 -20.57
CA GLU A 101 2.69 -5.51 -21.40
C GLU A 101 3.71 -6.62 -21.18
N ASN A 102 4.94 -6.28 -20.87
CA ASN A 102 6.04 -7.21 -20.86
C ASN A 102 6.83 -7.14 -19.55
N ALA A 103 7.14 -8.30 -18.98
CA ALA A 103 7.94 -8.41 -17.76
C ALA A 103 9.43 -8.07 -17.97
N PHE A 104 9.91 -7.96 -19.21
CA PHE A 104 11.33 -7.78 -19.53
C PHE A 104 11.62 -6.56 -20.41
N GLY A 105 10.60 -5.79 -20.77
CA GLY A 105 10.72 -4.62 -21.63
C GLY A 105 9.41 -4.30 -22.32
N TYR A 106 9.40 -3.34 -23.26
CA TYR A 106 8.24 -2.98 -24.05
C TYR A 106 8.66 -2.43 -25.42
N GLY A 107 7.77 -2.45 -26.38
CA GLY A 107 8.05 -1.94 -27.74
C GLY A 107 9.29 -2.55 -28.39
N GLY A 108 9.56 -3.84 -28.15
CA GLY A 108 10.75 -4.54 -28.62
C GLY A 108 12.08 -4.13 -27.99
N LYS A 109 12.06 -3.25 -26.98
CA LYS A 109 13.25 -2.73 -26.30
C LYS A 109 13.35 -3.29 -24.89
N HIS A 110 14.58 -3.52 -24.43
CA HIS A 110 14.90 -4.04 -23.09
C HIS A 110 15.62 -2.98 -22.28
N TYR A 111 14.84 -2.09 -21.67
CA TYR A 111 15.39 -1.04 -20.81
C TYR A 111 15.75 -1.59 -19.43
N PHE A 112 16.76 -1.01 -18.79
CA PHE A 112 17.14 -1.33 -17.42
C PHE A 112 15.97 -1.16 -16.44
N ALA A 113 15.19 -0.09 -16.58
CA ALA A 113 14.01 0.16 -15.76
C ALA A 113 12.90 -0.91 -15.90
N SER A 114 12.91 -1.69 -17.00
CA SER A 114 11.95 -2.74 -17.25
C SER A 114 12.43 -4.14 -16.86
N PHE A 115 13.67 -4.27 -16.39
CA PHE A 115 14.23 -5.57 -16.01
C PHE A 115 13.49 -6.17 -14.80
N PRO A 116 13.41 -7.50 -14.70
CA PRO A 116 12.87 -8.17 -13.53
C PRO A 116 13.48 -7.62 -12.25
N PHE A 117 12.72 -7.52 -11.19
CA PHE A 117 13.03 -6.91 -9.90
C PHE A 117 13.15 -5.38 -9.93
N ILE A 118 13.84 -4.80 -10.92
CA ILE A 118 14.06 -3.34 -11.03
C ILE A 118 12.76 -2.62 -11.37
N ARG A 119 11.97 -3.18 -12.28
CA ARG A 119 10.71 -2.59 -12.74
C ARG A 119 9.70 -2.27 -11.63
N HIS A 120 9.80 -2.92 -10.47
CA HIS A 120 8.92 -2.62 -9.33
C HIS A 120 9.02 -1.17 -8.86
N PHE A 121 10.18 -0.53 -9.01
CA PHE A 121 10.38 0.87 -8.66
C PHE A 121 9.65 1.83 -9.61
N PHE A 122 9.26 1.37 -10.79
CA PHE A 122 8.63 2.18 -11.83
C PHE A 122 7.20 1.74 -12.14
N THR A 123 6.94 0.44 -12.23
CA THR A 123 5.64 -0.14 -12.62
C THR A 123 5.04 -1.07 -11.57
N GLY A 124 5.52 -1.04 -10.34
CA GLY A 124 5.11 -1.93 -9.24
C GLY A 124 3.83 -1.53 -8.52
N GLY A 125 3.00 -0.62 -9.06
CA GLY A 125 1.81 -0.13 -8.35
C GLY A 125 0.80 -1.20 -8.02
N HIS A 126 0.52 -2.13 -8.92
CA HIS A 126 -0.40 -3.24 -8.65
C HIS A 126 0.12 -4.19 -7.57
N TYR A 127 1.43 -4.46 -7.56
CA TYR A 127 2.08 -5.23 -6.49
C TYR A 127 2.00 -4.51 -5.14
N ALA A 128 2.20 -3.20 -5.14
CA ALA A 128 2.04 -2.37 -3.95
C ALA A 128 0.61 -2.41 -3.40
N VAL A 129 -0.41 -2.30 -4.27
CA VAL A 129 -1.83 -2.39 -3.85
C VAL A 129 -2.17 -3.75 -3.25
N SER A 130 -1.71 -4.84 -3.86
CA SER A 130 -1.87 -6.18 -3.30
C SER A 130 -1.22 -6.31 -1.92
N THR A 131 -0.04 -5.70 -1.75
CA THR A 131 0.66 -5.64 -0.46
C THR A 131 -0.15 -4.85 0.58
N PHE A 132 -0.80 -3.73 0.19
CA PHE A 132 -1.70 -3.00 1.10
C PHE A 132 -2.83 -3.88 1.62
N PHE A 133 -3.48 -4.67 0.77
CA PHE A 133 -4.59 -5.52 1.19
C PHE A 133 -4.14 -6.63 2.16
N ILE A 134 -2.96 -7.23 1.94
CA ILE A 134 -2.38 -8.20 2.90
C ILE A 134 -2.06 -7.51 4.24
N ILE A 135 -1.40 -6.34 4.21
CA ILE A 135 -1.09 -5.58 5.44
C ILE A 135 -2.37 -5.23 6.19
N SER A 136 -3.41 -4.78 5.48
CA SER A 136 -4.69 -4.43 6.10
C SER A 136 -5.33 -5.63 6.78
N GLY A 137 -5.40 -6.79 6.10
CA GLY A 137 -5.89 -8.03 6.70
C GLY A 137 -5.11 -8.43 7.96
N TYR A 138 -3.77 -8.33 7.90
CA TYR A 138 -2.89 -8.61 9.02
C TYR A 138 -3.15 -7.70 10.22
N VAL A 139 -3.13 -6.39 9.99
CA VAL A 139 -3.23 -5.40 11.06
C VAL A 139 -4.61 -5.35 11.70
N LEU A 140 -5.67 -5.48 10.90
CA LEU A 140 -7.05 -5.58 11.43
C LEU A 140 -7.26 -6.84 12.28
N SER A 141 -6.39 -7.82 12.14
CA SER A 141 -6.47 -9.09 12.85
C SER A 141 -5.62 -9.15 14.13
N LEU A 142 -4.65 -8.26 14.33
CA LEU A 142 -3.71 -8.34 15.45
C LEU A 142 -4.41 -8.44 16.82
N LYS A 143 -5.24 -7.44 17.16
CA LYS A 143 -5.94 -7.43 18.45
C LYS A 143 -7.05 -8.48 18.51
N PRO A 144 -7.95 -8.59 17.50
CA PRO A 144 -9.00 -9.61 17.51
C PRO A 144 -8.47 -11.03 17.61
N MET A 145 -7.44 -11.41 16.83
CA MET A 145 -6.86 -12.76 16.88
C MET A 145 -6.16 -13.05 18.22
N GLY A 146 -5.50 -12.04 18.79
CA GLY A 146 -4.97 -12.15 20.14
C GLY A 146 -6.04 -12.53 21.17
N LEU A 147 -7.22 -11.87 21.13
CA LEU A 147 -8.36 -12.12 21.99
C LEU A 147 -9.02 -13.50 21.71
N ILE A 148 -9.11 -13.88 20.44
CA ILE A 148 -9.61 -15.22 20.07
C ILE A 148 -8.70 -16.31 20.63
N GLN A 149 -7.38 -16.17 20.49
CA GLN A 149 -6.41 -17.12 21.00
C GLN A 149 -6.35 -17.17 22.54
N SER A 150 -6.68 -16.08 23.23
CA SER A 150 -6.77 -16.06 24.71
C SER A 150 -8.15 -16.45 25.25
N GLY A 151 -9.16 -16.61 24.38
CA GLY A 151 -10.54 -16.95 24.79
C GLY A 151 -11.36 -15.75 25.31
N GLU A 152 -10.89 -14.52 25.11
CA GLU A 152 -11.53 -13.30 25.60
C GLU A 152 -12.64 -12.79 24.68
N HIS A 153 -13.68 -13.60 24.49
CA HIS A 153 -14.74 -13.35 23.50
C HIS A 153 -15.61 -12.12 23.80
N ALA A 154 -15.78 -11.75 25.06
CA ALA A 154 -16.54 -10.54 25.43
C ALA A 154 -15.84 -9.29 24.89
N GLN A 155 -14.54 -9.14 25.14
CA GLN A 155 -13.74 -8.03 24.64
C GLN A 155 -13.62 -8.03 23.10
N LEU A 156 -13.64 -9.21 22.48
CA LEU A 156 -13.61 -9.34 21.02
C LEU A 156 -14.76 -8.59 20.37
N GLY A 157 -15.99 -8.76 20.89
CA GLY A 157 -17.18 -8.08 20.38
C GLY A 157 -17.03 -6.56 20.42
N ASP A 158 -16.56 -6.01 21.54
CA ASP A 158 -16.35 -4.57 21.73
C ASP A 158 -15.27 -4.01 20.78
N VAL A 159 -14.16 -4.75 20.62
CA VAL A 159 -13.06 -4.36 19.72
C VAL A 159 -13.51 -4.33 18.27
N ILE A 160 -14.26 -5.35 17.82
CA ILE A 160 -14.76 -5.41 16.44
C ILE A 160 -15.81 -4.32 16.21
N ALA A 161 -16.76 -4.12 17.13
CA ALA A 161 -17.77 -3.06 17.03
C ALA A 161 -17.12 -1.67 16.91
N SER A 162 -16.17 -1.36 17.80
CA SER A 162 -15.41 -0.11 17.77
C SER A 162 -14.64 0.07 16.46
N SER A 163 -13.97 -0.98 16.00
CA SER A 163 -13.16 -0.92 14.78
C SER A 163 -14.03 -0.72 13.53
N LEU A 164 -15.14 -1.45 13.41
CA LEU A 164 -16.05 -1.33 12.28
C LEU A 164 -16.74 0.04 12.24
N PHE A 165 -17.23 0.54 13.40
CA PHE A 165 -17.86 1.86 13.48
C PHE A 165 -16.94 2.97 12.99
N ARG A 166 -15.69 2.97 13.44
CA ARG A 166 -14.71 4.01 13.09
C ARG A 166 -14.16 3.88 11.66
N ARG A 167 -14.23 2.67 11.05
CA ARG A 167 -13.55 2.36 9.80
C ARG A 167 -14.02 3.22 8.63
N TRP A 168 -15.34 3.38 8.47
CA TRP A 168 -15.91 4.19 7.40
C TRP A 168 -15.43 5.65 7.49
N ILE A 169 -15.54 6.24 8.68
CA ILE A 169 -15.12 7.64 8.90
C ILE A 169 -13.64 7.82 8.61
N ARG A 170 -12.79 6.89 9.07
CA ARG A 170 -11.34 6.96 8.87
C ARG A 170 -10.92 6.88 7.40
N LEU A 171 -11.65 6.17 6.56
CA LEU A 171 -11.34 6.03 5.14
C LEU A 171 -11.94 7.16 4.31
N TYR A 172 -13.21 7.47 4.55
CA TYR A 172 -13.94 8.38 3.66
C TYR A 172 -13.89 9.86 4.08
N LEU A 173 -13.77 10.20 5.36
CA LEU A 173 -13.70 11.60 5.77
C LEU A 173 -12.46 12.32 5.21
N PRO A 174 -11.23 11.78 5.30
CA PRO A 174 -10.07 12.39 4.66
C PRO A 174 -10.20 12.49 3.14
N LEU A 175 -10.79 11.46 2.50
CA LEU A 175 -11.07 11.48 1.06
C LEU A 175 -12.02 12.62 0.69
N ILE A 176 -13.16 12.75 1.38
CA ILE A 176 -14.13 13.82 1.14
C ILE A 176 -13.46 15.20 1.28
N MET A 177 -12.75 15.41 2.40
CA MET A 177 -12.09 16.69 2.66
C MET A 177 -11.06 17.04 1.59
N SER A 178 -10.22 16.09 1.20
CA SER A 178 -9.19 16.32 0.18
C SER A 178 -9.78 16.53 -1.21
N MET A 179 -10.84 15.80 -1.58
CA MET A 179 -11.50 15.99 -2.88
C MET A 179 -12.28 17.30 -2.94
N LEU A 180 -12.97 17.70 -1.87
CA LEU A 180 -13.64 19.01 -1.82
C LEU A 180 -12.64 20.15 -1.95
N ALA A 181 -11.48 20.06 -1.27
CA ALA A 181 -10.41 21.05 -1.43
C ALA A 181 -9.90 21.08 -2.88
N TYR A 182 -9.65 19.92 -3.48
CA TYR A 182 -9.16 19.80 -4.86
C TYR A 182 -10.15 20.41 -5.86
N ILE A 183 -11.42 20.03 -5.82
CA ILE A 183 -12.49 20.53 -6.69
C ILE A 183 -12.63 22.06 -6.56
N THR A 184 -12.62 22.55 -5.32
CA THR A 184 -12.73 23.99 -5.05
C THR A 184 -11.56 24.77 -5.67
N LEU A 185 -10.34 24.26 -5.52
CA LEU A 185 -9.16 24.88 -6.13
C LEU A 185 -9.22 24.88 -7.66
N LEU A 186 -9.66 23.80 -8.28
CA LEU A 186 -9.84 23.74 -9.74
C LEU A 186 -10.82 24.83 -10.23
N HIS A 187 -11.94 25.01 -9.52
CA HIS A 187 -12.93 26.05 -9.86
C HIS A 187 -12.41 27.47 -9.65
N ILE A 188 -11.78 27.75 -8.50
CA ILE A 188 -11.26 29.10 -8.18
C ILE A 188 -10.21 29.54 -9.20
N PHE A 189 -9.31 28.64 -9.60
CA PHE A 189 -8.20 28.96 -10.50
C PHE A 189 -8.48 28.65 -11.98
N GLY A 190 -9.64 28.08 -12.31
CA GLY A 190 -9.98 27.69 -13.69
C GLY A 190 -8.99 26.69 -14.28
N VAL A 191 -8.49 25.76 -13.45
CA VAL A 191 -7.45 24.80 -13.86
C VAL A 191 -8.08 23.65 -14.63
N TRP A 192 -7.80 23.57 -15.92
CA TRP A 192 -8.18 22.40 -16.72
C TRP A 192 -7.37 21.16 -16.30
N VAL A 193 -8.02 20.01 -16.27
CA VAL A 193 -7.42 18.68 -16.04
C VAL A 193 -8.06 17.64 -16.98
N ARG A 194 -7.25 16.71 -17.50
CA ARG A 194 -7.69 15.74 -18.52
C ARG A 194 -8.72 14.73 -18.00
N ILE A 195 -8.68 14.40 -16.74
CA ILE A 195 -9.45 13.26 -16.20
C ILE A 195 -10.93 13.55 -15.99
N MET A 196 -11.34 14.81 -15.96
CA MET A 196 -12.70 15.21 -15.68
C MET A 196 -13.12 16.40 -16.54
N THR A 197 -14.41 16.48 -16.83
CA THR A 197 -15.03 17.67 -17.44
C THR A 197 -15.63 18.52 -16.32
N GLN A 198 -15.15 19.76 -16.18
CA GLN A 198 -15.66 20.69 -15.17
C GLN A 198 -17.12 21.06 -15.44
N GLN A 199 -17.91 21.12 -14.39
CA GLN A 199 -19.28 21.60 -14.44
C GLN A 199 -19.34 23.13 -14.58
N LYS A 200 -20.50 23.65 -14.95
CA LYS A 200 -20.67 25.12 -15.22
C LYS A 200 -20.51 25.97 -13.95
N SER A 201 -20.94 25.48 -12.81
CA SER A 201 -20.82 26.17 -11.53
C SER A 201 -20.20 25.28 -10.46
N TRP A 202 -19.63 25.93 -9.44
CA TRP A 202 -19.10 25.20 -8.26
C TRP A 202 -20.18 24.37 -7.54
N TYR A 203 -21.42 24.86 -7.53
CA TYR A 203 -22.56 24.14 -6.95
C TYR A 203 -22.86 22.85 -7.74
N ASP A 204 -22.91 22.95 -9.09
CA ASP A 204 -23.12 21.77 -9.95
C ASP A 204 -22.00 20.75 -9.80
N GLU A 205 -20.76 21.22 -9.59
CA GLU A 205 -19.58 20.36 -9.33
C GLU A 205 -19.72 19.61 -8.01
N LEU A 206 -20.15 20.29 -6.94
CA LEU A 206 -20.39 19.63 -5.65
C LEU A 206 -21.51 18.60 -5.74
N TRP A 207 -22.56 18.90 -6.52
CA TRP A 207 -23.65 17.96 -6.75
C TRP A 207 -23.20 16.74 -7.55
N ALA A 208 -22.39 16.93 -8.59
CA ALA A 208 -21.81 15.85 -9.37
C ALA A 208 -20.89 14.96 -8.50
N PHE A 209 -20.03 15.58 -7.68
CA PHE A 209 -19.21 14.84 -6.72
C PHE A 209 -20.05 14.03 -5.74
N TYR A 210 -21.11 14.61 -5.15
CA TYR A 210 -22.00 13.88 -4.25
C TYR A 210 -22.66 12.70 -4.96
N TYR A 211 -23.13 12.91 -6.20
CA TYR A 211 -23.77 11.85 -6.98
C TYR A 211 -22.86 10.65 -7.25
N GLU A 212 -21.59 10.88 -7.57
CA GLU A 212 -20.60 9.82 -7.72
C GLU A 212 -20.24 9.20 -6.36
N PHE A 213 -19.96 10.02 -5.35
CA PHE A 213 -19.49 9.58 -4.04
C PHE A 213 -20.48 8.66 -3.34
N LYS A 214 -21.79 8.90 -3.42
CA LYS A 214 -22.79 8.01 -2.80
C LYS A 214 -22.69 6.58 -3.33
N ASN A 215 -22.45 6.40 -4.63
CA ASN A 215 -22.30 5.08 -5.24
C ASN A 215 -20.90 4.50 -4.97
N PHE A 216 -19.88 5.34 -4.99
CA PHE A 216 -18.50 4.96 -4.69
C PHE A 216 -18.33 4.42 -3.26
N SER A 217 -18.99 5.05 -2.28
CA SER A 217 -18.90 4.65 -0.87
C SER A 217 -19.88 3.56 -0.45
N PHE A 218 -20.78 3.12 -1.34
CA PHE A 218 -21.80 2.13 -1.00
C PHE A 218 -21.22 0.72 -0.94
N VAL A 219 -21.24 0.12 0.27
CA VAL A 219 -20.60 -1.17 0.54
C VAL A 219 -21.21 -2.34 -0.25
N PHE A 220 -22.52 -2.28 -0.54
CA PHE A 220 -23.24 -3.34 -1.24
C PHE A 220 -23.34 -3.11 -2.76
N LYS A 221 -22.56 -2.15 -3.31
CA LYS A 221 -22.51 -1.98 -4.76
C LYS A 221 -21.97 -3.25 -5.40
N GLU A 222 -22.75 -3.82 -6.32
CA GLU A 222 -22.36 -4.98 -7.10
C GLU A 222 -21.67 -4.55 -8.42
N GLY A 223 -20.75 -5.39 -8.87
CA GLY A 223 -20.07 -5.28 -10.16
C GLY A 223 -19.07 -4.13 -10.28
N GLY A 224 -18.06 -4.37 -11.08
CA GLY A 224 -17.03 -3.41 -11.51
C GLY A 224 -16.16 -2.83 -10.38
N GLU A 225 -15.07 -2.21 -10.80
CA GLU A 225 -14.26 -1.40 -9.88
C GLU A 225 -14.98 -0.07 -9.60
N PRO A 226 -15.01 0.41 -8.35
CA PRO A 226 -15.66 1.68 -8.02
C PRO A 226 -14.75 2.83 -8.46
N TRP A 227 -15.09 3.48 -9.55
CA TRP A 227 -14.37 4.66 -10.01
C TRP A 227 -14.96 5.94 -9.43
N LEU A 228 -14.06 6.86 -9.04
CA LEU A 228 -14.38 8.26 -8.76
C LEU A 228 -13.71 9.10 -9.84
N THR A 229 -14.50 9.77 -10.68
CA THR A 229 -13.98 10.53 -11.84
C THR A 229 -12.96 11.58 -11.41
N TYR A 230 -13.19 12.22 -10.27
CA TYR A 230 -12.29 13.24 -9.69
C TYR A 230 -10.91 12.71 -9.30
N ASN A 231 -10.82 11.41 -8.96
CA ASN A 231 -9.56 10.75 -8.66
C ASN A 231 -9.71 9.23 -8.84
N ARG A 232 -9.45 8.76 -10.05
CA ARG A 232 -9.58 7.34 -10.41
C ARG A 232 -8.65 6.43 -9.61
N HIS A 233 -7.54 6.97 -9.09
CA HIS A 233 -6.59 6.19 -8.29
C HIS A 233 -7.18 5.72 -6.95
N LEU A 234 -8.30 6.31 -6.48
CA LEU A 234 -8.92 5.97 -5.19
C LEU A 234 -9.81 4.70 -5.21
N TRP A 235 -9.87 3.99 -6.31
CA TRP A 235 -10.69 2.78 -6.49
C TRP A 235 -10.50 1.71 -5.41
N SER A 236 -9.32 1.64 -4.79
CA SER A 236 -9.03 0.66 -3.74
C SER A 236 -9.68 1.00 -2.39
N ILE A 237 -10.12 2.25 -2.13
CA ILE A 237 -10.72 2.65 -0.85
C ILE A 237 -12.01 1.89 -0.54
N PRO A 238 -12.99 1.79 -1.46
CA PRO A 238 -14.17 0.94 -1.24
C PRO A 238 -13.83 -0.54 -1.02
N ILE A 239 -12.83 -1.06 -1.73
CA ILE A 239 -12.35 -2.44 -1.54
C ILE A 239 -11.74 -2.61 -0.16
N GLU A 240 -10.96 -1.63 0.31
CA GLU A 240 -10.39 -1.58 1.66
C GLU A 240 -11.47 -1.62 2.74
N PHE A 241 -12.57 -0.90 2.54
CA PHE A 241 -13.70 -0.94 3.45
C PHE A 241 -14.43 -2.31 3.42
N LYS A 242 -14.76 -2.80 2.22
CA LYS A 242 -15.38 -4.13 2.04
C LYS A 242 -14.52 -5.26 2.62
N GLY A 243 -13.22 -5.24 2.35
CA GLY A 243 -12.26 -6.19 2.90
C GLY A 243 -12.23 -6.18 4.42
N SER A 244 -12.35 -4.98 5.04
CA SER A 244 -12.45 -4.87 6.50
C SER A 244 -13.72 -5.54 7.05
N VAL A 245 -14.86 -5.36 6.37
CA VAL A 245 -16.12 -6.04 6.75
C VAL A 245 -15.97 -7.55 6.66
N VAL A 246 -15.34 -8.06 5.58
CA VAL A 246 -15.08 -9.50 5.42
C VAL A 246 -14.24 -10.03 6.58
N ILE A 247 -13.16 -9.33 6.95
CA ILE A 247 -12.25 -9.75 8.03
C ILE A 247 -12.98 -9.75 9.38
N PHE A 248 -13.70 -8.69 9.72
CA PHE A 248 -14.44 -8.64 10.99
C PHE A 248 -15.53 -9.71 11.07
N THR A 249 -16.22 -9.99 9.96
CA THR A 249 -17.21 -11.07 9.88
C THR A 249 -16.55 -12.44 10.06
N ALA A 250 -15.43 -12.70 9.37
CA ALA A 250 -14.67 -13.95 9.50
C ALA A 250 -14.16 -14.17 10.93
N GLN A 251 -13.62 -13.14 11.58
CA GLN A 251 -13.15 -13.19 12.96
C GLN A 251 -14.27 -13.55 13.93
N MET A 252 -15.45 -12.95 13.78
CA MET A 252 -16.61 -13.29 14.59
C MET A 252 -17.07 -14.74 14.34
N ALA A 253 -17.17 -15.15 13.07
CA ALA A 253 -17.60 -16.49 12.69
C ALA A 253 -16.65 -17.58 13.23
N PHE A 254 -15.33 -17.34 13.18
CA PHE A 254 -14.32 -18.31 13.58
C PHE A 254 -13.88 -18.19 15.04
N SER A 255 -14.43 -17.23 15.79
CA SER A 255 -14.03 -16.92 17.17
C SER A 255 -14.12 -18.09 18.14
N ARG A 256 -15.07 -19.01 17.92
CA ARG A 256 -15.29 -20.20 18.77
C ARG A 256 -14.63 -21.46 18.21
N CYS A 257 -13.97 -21.40 17.06
CA CYS A 257 -13.32 -22.54 16.46
C CYS A 257 -12.05 -22.93 17.24
N SER A 258 -11.78 -24.25 17.32
CA SER A 258 -10.47 -24.71 17.78
C SER A 258 -9.36 -24.21 16.85
N LYS A 259 -8.11 -24.12 17.33
CA LYS A 259 -6.96 -23.65 16.57
C LYS A 259 -6.89 -24.25 15.16
N ASN A 260 -6.90 -25.57 15.05
CA ASN A 260 -6.76 -26.22 13.74
C ASN A 260 -7.99 -25.99 12.84
N ALA A 261 -9.21 -26.01 13.40
CA ALA A 261 -10.43 -25.73 12.64
C ALA A 261 -10.41 -24.29 12.11
N ARG A 262 -9.97 -23.31 12.91
CA ARG A 262 -9.84 -21.91 12.50
C ARG A 262 -8.86 -21.75 11.34
N LEU A 263 -7.65 -22.31 11.44
CA LEU A 263 -6.65 -22.25 10.37
C LEU A 263 -7.17 -22.91 9.07
N TRP A 264 -7.90 -24.00 9.16
CA TRP A 264 -8.54 -24.62 8.00
C TRP A 264 -9.67 -23.75 7.42
N CYS A 265 -10.47 -23.10 8.26
CA CYS A 265 -11.52 -22.19 7.81
C CYS A 265 -10.91 -20.96 7.09
N GLU A 266 -9.84 -20.36 7.63
CA GLU A 266 -9.14 -19.25 7.01
C GLU A 266 -8.55 -19.65 5.65
N THR A 267 -7.87 -20.81 5.59
CA THR A 267 -7.34 -21.36 4.34
C THR A 267 -8.44 -21.68 3.33
N GLY A 268 -9.54 -22.27 3.79
CA GLY A 268 -10.72 -22.56 2.97
C GLY A 268 -11.38 -21.30 2.42
N LEU A 269 -11.44 -20.23 3.22
CA LEU A 269 -11.98 -18.94 2.79
C LEU A 269 -11.08 -18.27 1.73
N ILE A 270 -9.76 -18.37 1.86
CA ILE A 270 -8.82 -17.93 0.82
C ILE A 270 -9.06 -18.70 -0.47
N PHE A 271 -9.18 -20.04 -0.37
CA PHE A 271 -9.46 -20.88 -1.52
C PHE A 271 -10.80 -20.52 -2.18
N TYR A 272 -11.85 -20.32 -1.40
CA TYR A 272 -13.16 -19.93 -1.89
C TYR A 272 -13.10 -18.62 -2.69
N PHE A 273 -12.47 -17.58 -2.13
CA PHE A 273 -12.36 -16.26 -2.79
C PHE A 273 -11.46 -16.30 -4.04
N MET A 274 -10.45 -17.16 -4.07
CA MET A 274 -9.52 -17.22 -5.20
C MET A 274 -9.97 -18.16 -6.30
N TYR A 275 -10.57 -19.32 -5.96
CA TYR A 275 -10.81 -20.40 -6.91
C TYR A 275 -12.29 -20.65 -7.24
N ILE A 276 -13.22 -20.15 -6.42
CA ILE A 276 -14.64 -20.35 -6.59
C ILE A 276 -15.37 -19.04 -6.94
N ALA A 277 -15.12 -17.99 -6.16
CA ALA A 277 -15.68 -16.67 -6.38
C ALA A 277 -14.59 -15.75 -6.98
N ASP A 278 -14.97 -14.76 -7.81
CA ASP A 278 -14.04 -13.72 -8.24
C ASP A 278 -13.78 -12.71 -7.12
N GLY A 279 -13.12 -13.18 -6.07
CA GLY A 279 -12.87 -12.46 -4.82
C GLY A 279 -11.39 -12.28 -4.51
N SER A 280 -10.52 -12.16 -5.51
CA SER A 280 -9.07 -12.09 -5.35
C SER A 280 -8.60 -11.05 -4.32
N PHE A 281 -9.23 -9.89 -4.25
CA PHE A 281 -8.93 -8.89 -3.23
C PHE A 281 -9.25 -9.39 -1.81
N TYR A 282 -10.40 -10.01 -1.62
CA TYR A 282 -10.80 -10.53 -0.30
C TYR A 282 -9.92 -11.71 0.13
N SER A 283 -9.41 -12.51 -0.82
CA SER A 283 -8.42 -13.53 -0.53
C SER A 283 -7.13 -12.93 0.05
N MET A 284 -6.70 -11.75 -0.45
CA MET A 284 -5.54 -11.04 0.09
C MET A 284 -5.76 -10.60 1.53
N PHE A 285 -6.91 -10.00 1.86
CA PHE A 285 -7.25 -9.65 3.24
C PHE A 285 -7.26 -10.89 4.15
N THR A 286 -7.89 -11.98 3.71
CA THR A 286 -7.97 -13.22 4.50
C THR A 286 -6.58 -13.86 4.67
N ALA A 287 -5.72 -13.80 3.66
CA ALA A 287 -4.34 -14.27 3.78
C ALA A 287 -3.54 -13.42 4.78
N GLY A 288 -3.75 -12.10 4.83
CA GLY A 288 -3.20 -11.23 5.86
C GLY A 288 -3.65 -11.64 7.27
N MET A 289 -4.93 -11.99 7.44
CA MET A 289 -5.47 -12.52 8.71
C MET A 289 -4.79 -13.84 9.08
N LEU A 290 -4.68 -14.80 8.16
CA LEU A 290 -3.99 -16.08 8.39
C LEU A 290 -2.53 -15.88 8.78
N LEU A 291 -1.79 -14.98 8.10
CA LEU A 291 -0.40 -14.67 8.46
C LEU A 291 -0.31 -14.12 9.90
N CYS A 292 -1.25 -13.25 10.29
CA CYS A 292 -1.32 -12.72 11.64
C CYS A 292 -1.59 -13.82 12.68
N ASP A 293 -2.55 -14.70 12.41
CA ASP A 293 -2.86 -15.83 13.32
C ASP A 293 -1.66 -16.76 13.49
N LEU A 294 -0.97 -17.11 12.39
CA LEU A 294 0.23 -17.92 12.42
C LEU A 294 1.39 -17.24 13.18
N ASP A 295 1.59 -15.93 13.02
CA ASP A 295 2.64 -15.19 13.72
C ASP A 295 2.38 -15.11 15.23
N LEU A 296 1.13 -14.92 15.63
CA LEU A 296 0.73 -14.96 17.04
C LEU A 296 0.89 -16.37 17.64
N LEU A 297 0.56 -17.43 16.89
CA LEU A 297 0.81 -18.80 17.32
C LEU A 297 2.31 -19.10 17.40
N ALA A 298 3.10 -18.62 16.46
CA ALA A 298 4.56 -18.77 16.48
C ALA A 298 5.18 -18.13 17.71
N SER A 299 4.72 -16.92 18.08
CA SER A 299 5.22 -16.21 19.28
C SER A 299 4.93 -16.95 20.59
N LYS A 300 3.88 -17.80 20.60
CA LYS A 300 3.49 -18.66 21.74
C LYS A 300 4.08 -20.07 21.67
N GLY A 301 4.84 -20.39 20.62
CA GLY A 301 5.35 -21.76 20.39
C GLY A 301 4.26 -22.78 20.04
N ASP A 302 3.08 -22.34 19.62
CA ASP A 302 1.91 -23.18 19.37
C ASP A 302 1.58 -23.37 17.87
N LEU A 303 2.59 -23.29 17.01
CA LEU A 303 2.44 -23.61 15.59
C LEU A 303 2.01 -25.07 15.34
N PRO A 304 1.30 -25.37 14.24
CA PRO A 304 1.09 -26.75 13.80
C PRO A 304 2.42 -27.53 13.72
N ARG A 305 2.44 -28.77 14.20
CA ARG A 305 3.68 -29.59 14.31
C ARG A 305 4.47 -29.69 13.00
N TRP A 306 3.80 -29.75 11.85
CA TRP A 306 4.47 -29.83 10.56
C TRP A 306 5.19 -28.53 10.19
N MET A 307 4.63 -27.35 10.56
CA MET A 307 5.31 -26.06 10.38
C MET A 307 6.49 -25.90 11.32
N ALA A 308 6.36 -26.32 12.58
CA ALA A 308 7.45 -26.30 13.54
C ALA A 308 8.66 -27.15 13.09
N ARG A 309 8.44 -28.25 12.37
CA ARG A 309 9.52 -29.07 11.78
C ARG A 309 10.32 -28.36 10.68
N LEU A 310 9.77 -27.30 10.08
CA LEU A 310 10.44 -26.51 9.04
C LEU A 310 11.34 -25.40 9.61
N GLU A 311 11.34 -25.19 10.93
CA GLU A 311 12.17 -24.17 11.58
C GLU A 311 13.66 -24.21 11.19
N PRO A 312 14.34 -25.38 11.08
CA PRO A 312 15.74 -25.42 10.64
C PRO A 312 15.96 -24.92 9.21
N ALA A 313 14.95 -24.99 8.34
CA ALA A 313 15.02 -24.54 6.95
C ALA A 313 14.46 -23.13 6.76
N LYS A 314 14.09 -22.44 7.82
CA LYS A 314 13.37 -21.16 7.81
C LYS A 314 14.03 -20.11 6.93
N GLU A 315 15.31 -19.84 7.10
CA GLU A 315 16.01 -18.83 6.30
C GLU A 315 15.97 -19.20 4.81
N PHE A 316 16.29 -20.42 4.47
CA PHE A 316 16.26 -20.93 3.10
C PHE A 316 14.86 -20.72 2.50
N ILE A 317 13.80 -21.10 3.19
CA ILE A 317 12.41 -20.96 2.72
C ILE A 317 12.08 -19.49 2.46
N PHE A 318 12.30 -18.59 3.41
CA PHE A 318 11.89 -17.20 3.28
C PHE A 318 12.71 -16.39 2.28
N TYR A 319 13.99 -16.71 2.06
CA TYR A 319 14.76 -16.13 0.95
C TYR A 319 14.21 -16.56 -0.41
N HIS A 320 13.82 -17.83 -0.58
CA HIS A 320 13.20 -18.29 -1.82
C HIS A 320 11.81 -17.69 -2.02
N LEU A 321 11.00 -17.59 -0.97
CA LEU A 321 9.71 -16.90 -1.04
C LEU A 321 9.86 -15.42 -1.44
N LEU A 322 10.89 -14.73 -0.95
CA LEU A 322 11.19 -13.36 -1.36
C LEU A 322 11.55 -13.28 -2.86
N ILE A 323 12.37 -14.21 -3.37
CA ILE A 323 12.72 -14.25 -4.79
C ILE A 323 11.48 -14.50 -5.65
N PHE A 324 10.65 -15.48 -5.28
CA PHE A 324 9.38 -15.74 -5.96
C PHE A 324 8.42 -14.54 -5.88
N SER A 325 8.36 -13.89 -4.74
CA SER A 325 7.56 -12.68 -4.55
C SER A 325 7.94 -11.59 -5.55
N LEU A 326 9.22 -11.29 -5.64
CA LEU A 326 9.74 -10.27 -6.56
C LEU A 326 9.57 -10.67 -8.03
N PHE A 327 9.66 -11.96 -8.36
CA PHE A 327 9.39 -12.44 -9.70
C PHE A 327 7.90 -12.30 -10.06
N LEU A 328 7.01 -12.83 -9.23
CA LEU A 328 5.57 -12.81 -9.46
C LEU A 328 4.99 -11.39 -9.44
N GLY A 329 5.54 -10.51 -8.59
CA GLY A 329 5.16 -9.09 -8.53
C GLY A 329 5.43 -8.32 -9.82
N GLY A 330 6.33 -8.81 -10.68
CA GLY A 330 6.61 -8.28 -12.00
C GLY A 330 5.71 -8.80 -13.12
N VAL A 331 4.57 -9.41 -12.81
CA VAL A 331 3.63 -9.93 -13.82
C VAL A 331 3.21 -8.84 -14.79
N PRO A 332 3.16 -9.11 -16.11
CA PRO A 332 2.55 -8.23 -17.10
C PRO A 332 1.10 -7.98 -16.73
N SER A 333 0.67 -6.73 -16.71
CA SER A 333 -0.62 -6.36 -16.15
C SER A 333 -1.55 -5.61 -17.10
N GLU A 334 -1.11 -5.29 -18.31
CA GLU A 334 -1.94 -4.63 -19.31
C GLU A 334 -2.88 -5.62 -20.02
N ASN A 335 -2.35 -6.75 -20.45
CA ASN A 335 -3.10 -7.72 -21.22
C ASN A 335 -3.91 -8.65 -20.32
N ARG A 336 -5.22 -8.71 -20.54
CA ARG A 336 -6.13 -9.65 -19.87
C ARG A 336 -6.12 -11.03 -20.51
N ASN A 337 -5.45 -11.18 -21.66
CA ASN A 337 -5.39 -12.43 -22.40
C ASN A 337 -4.21 -13.30 -21.92
N VAL A 338 -4.53 -14.52 -21.44
CA VAL A 338 -3.54 -15.51 -20.99
C VAL A 338 -2.57 -15.91 -22.10
N GLU A 339 -2.99 -15.91 -23.37
CA GLU A 339 -2.13 -16.23 -24.51
C GLU A 339 -0.98 -15.23 -24.69
N GLN A 340 -1.23 -13.97 -24.39
CA GLN A 340 -0.18 -12.95 -24.41
C GLN A 340 0.77 -13.11 -23.23
N LEU A 341 0.28 -13.59 -22.09
CA LEU A 341 1.13 -13.95 -20.96
C LEU A 341 2.12 -15.05 -21.33
N ALA A 342 1.75 -15.95 -22.24
CA ALA A 342 2.62 -17.02 -22.76
C ALA A 342 3.89 -16.48 -23.43
N LYS A 343 3.88 -15.25 -23.97
CA LYS A 343 5.06 -14.60 -24.54
C LYS A 343 6.10 -14.19 -23.50
N ASN A 344 5.73 -14.16 -22.23
CA ASN A 344 6.59 -13.79 -21.12
C ASN A 344 7.18 -15.03 -20.43
N ARG A 345 8.50 -15.14 -20.42
CA ARG A 345 9.20 -16.29 -19.86
C ARG A 345 8.82 -16.53 -18.39
N GLY A 346 8.51 -17.77 -18.06
CA GLY A 346 8.11 -18.21 -16.72
C GLY A 346 6.61 -18.07 -16.44
N PHE A 347 5.94 -17.06 -16.96
CA PHE A 347 4.51 -16.85 -16.69
C PHE A 347 3.60 -17.79 -17.48
N TYR A 348 4.04 -18.29 -18.62
CA TYR A 348 3.28 -19.27 -19.43
C TYR A 348 2.91 -20.53 -18.61
N TYR A 349 3.90 -21.19 -18.02
CA TYR A 349 3.65 -22.39 -17.21
C TYR A 349 2.86 -22.09 -15.94
N LEU A 350 3.09 -20.95 -15.33
CA LEU A 350 2.33 -20.50 -14.16
C LEU A 350 0.88 -20.18 -14.49
N SER A 351 0.56 -19.86 -15.74
CA SER A 351 -0.83 -19.60 -16.18
C SER A 351 -1.73 -20.83 -16.04
N TRP A 352 -1.17 -22.04 -16.04
CA TRP A 352 -1.91 -23.27 -15.82
C TRP A 352 -2.52 -23.39 -14.42
N PHE A 353 -1.95 -22.70 -13.44
CA PHE A 353 -2.44 -22.68 -12.06
C PHE A 353 -3.47 -21.58 -11.81
N LYS A 354 -3.64 -20.65 -12.76
CA LYS A 354 -4.60 -19.57 -12.62
C LYS A 354 -6.03 -20.14 -12.62
N PRO A 355 -6.83 -19.86 -11.58
CA PRO A 355 -8.20 -20.31 -11.55
C PRO A 355 -9.07 -19.55 -12.58
N GLN A 356 -10.07 -20.23 -13.12
CA GLN A 356 -11.01 -19.62 -14.04
C GLN A 356 -11.83 -18.49 -13.39
N ALA A 357 -12.08 -18.60 -12.07
CA ALA A 357 -12.82 -17.61 -11.30
C ALA A 357 -12.17 -16.22 -11.29
N VAL A 358 -10.84 -16.12 -11.37
CA VAL A 358 -10.15 -14.81 -11.37
C VAL A 358 -10.20 -14.23 -12.79
N PHE A 359 -11.03 -13.21 -12.96
CA PHE A 359 -11.23 -12.56 -14.26
C PHE A 359 -9.94 -11.88 -14.78
N ASP A 360 -9.29 -11.07 -13.96
CA ASP A 360 -8.04 -10.39 -14.29
C ASP A 360 -6.86 -11.20 -13.71
N TYR A 361 -6.13 -11.91 -14.57
CA TYR A 361 -5.10 -12.87 -14.18
C TYR A 361 -3.99 -12.27 -13.28
N LYS A 362 -3.69 -10.99 -13.42
CA LYS A 362 -2.60 -10.37 -12.62
C LYS A 362 -2.84 -10.52 -11.13
N TRP A 363 -4.08 -10.46 -10.67
CA TRP A 363 -4.40 -10.56 -9.24
C TRP A 363 -4.11 -11.92 -8.64
N PHE A 364 -4.14 -12.98 -9.45
CA PHE A 364 -3.69 -14.31 -9.02
C PHE A 364 -2.20 -14.32 -8.67
N TYR A 365 -1.34 -13.81 -9.56
CA TYR A 365 0.11 -13.78 -9.30
C TYR A 365 0.47 -12.79 -8.19
N LEU A 366 -0.18 -11.64 -8.19
CA LEU A 366 0.04 -10.60 -7.19
C LEU A 366 -0.41 -11.01 -5.79
N PHE A 367 -1.41 -11.88 -5.68
CA PHE A 367 -1.78 -12.50 -4.41
C PHE A 367 -0.59 -13.24 -3.80
N TYR A 368 0.00 -14.18 -4.52
CA TYR A 368 1.15 -14.92 -4.02
C TYR A 368 2.37 -14.02 -3.80
N ALA A 369 2.61 -13.08 -4.71
CA ALA A 369 3.68 -12.11 -4.56
C ALA A 369 3.58 -11.35 -3.23
N ALA A 370 2.42 -10.79 -2.92
CA ALA A 370 2.20 -9.99 -1.71
C ALA A 370 2.23 -10.85 -0.43
N VAL A 371 1.63 -12.06 -0.46
CA VAL A 371 1.69 -13.00 0.67
C VAL A 371 3.14 -13.38 0.99
N PHE A 372 3.92 -13.73 -0.02
CA PHE A 372 5.32 -14.13 0.15
C PHE A 372 6.19 -12.96 0.64
N LEU A 373 5.93 -11.74 0.16
CA LEU A 373 6.63 -10.55 0.65
C LEU A 373 6.38 -10.33 2.14
N VAL A 374 5.11 -10.21 2.52
CA VAL A 374 4.74 -9.89 3.91
C VAL A 374 5.20 -10.99 4.86
N ALA A 375 5.10 -12.25 4.46
CA ALA A 375 5.61 -13.38 5.24
C ALA A 375 7.13 -13.37 5.39
N SER A 376 7.89 -12.90 4.40
CA SER A 376 9.36 -12.94 4.40
C SER A 376 10.00 -11.82 5.21
N ILE A 377 9.41 -10.61 5.21
CA ILE A 377 10.03 -9.43 5.83
C ILE A 377 10.41 -9.65 7.30
N PRO A 378 9.54 -10.13 8.20
CA PRO A 378 9.89 -10.27 9.61
C PRO A 378 10.93 -11.38 9.87
N ARG A 379 11.19 -12.23 8.88
CA ARG A 379 12.12 -13.38 8.99
C ARG A 379 13.46 -13.14 8.33
N ILE A 380 13.60 -12.03 7.58
CA ILE A 380 14.83 -11.62 6.92
C ILE A 380 15.32 -10.31 7.58
N PHE A 381 16.34 -10.43 8.43
CA PHE A 381 16.80 -9.33 9.29
C PHE A 381 17.09 -8.02 8.56
N TRP A 382 17.87 -8.05 7.48
CA TRP A 382 18.23 -6.82 6.75
C TRP A 382 17.00 -6.17 6.09
N LEU A 383 16.03 -6.97 5.64
CA LEU A 383 14.81 -6.50 4.99
C LEU A 383 13.88 -5.85 6.01
N LYS A 384 13.70 -6.49 7.18
CA LYS A 384 12.97 -5.90 8.31
C LYS A 384 13.61 -4.58 8.73
N SER A 385 14.91 -4.56 8.96
CA SER A 385 15.67 -3.36 9.36
C SER A 385 15.55 -2.23 8.34
N PHE A 386 15.47 -2.53 7.04
CA PHE A 386 15.24 -1.54 6.00
C PHE A 386 13.87 -0.84 6.18
N PHE A 387 12.82 -1.60 6.40
CA PHE A 387 11.49 -1.02 6.61
C PHE A 387 11.32 -0.34 7.99
N GLU A 388 12.19 -0.61 8.94
CA GLU A 388 12.25 0.07 10.24
C GLU A 388 13.10 1.35 10.22
N THR A 389 13.69 1.74 9.09
CA THR A 389 14.44 2.99 8.96
C THR A 389 13.53 4.22 9.13
N ARG A 390 14.12 5.34 9.58
CA ARG A 390 13.39 6.62 9.73
C ARG A 390 12.71 7.07 8.44
N PHE A 391 13.32 6.81 7.30
CA PHE A 391 12.75 7.12 5.99
C PHE A 391 11.48 6.33 5.73
N CYS A 392 11.52 4.99 5.88
CA CYS A 392 10.34 4.14 5.66
C CYS A 392 9.23 4.43 6.68
N GLN A 393 9.58 4.71 7.94
CA GLN A 393 8.61 5.09 8.97
C GLN A 393 7.96 6.45 8.68
N TRP A 394 8.72 7.42 8.17
CA TRP A 394 8.17 8.69 7.72
C TRP A 394 7.23 8.50 6.53
N LEU A 395 7.62 7.71 5.52
CA LEU A 395 6.74 7.35 4.40
C LEU A 395 5.47 6.66 4.90
N GLY A 396 5.58 5.74 5.87
CA GLY A 396 4.45 5.05 6.50
C GLY A 396 3.45 6.01 7.10
N ARG A 397 3.94 7.06 7.79
CA ARG A 397 3.09 8.09 8.40
C ARG A 397 2.28 8.87 7.37
N ILE A 398 2.88 9.26 6.24
CA ILE A 398 2.22 10.05 5.21
C ILE A 398 1.52 9.23 4.12
N SER A 399 1.60 7.90 4.18
CA SER A 399 1.22 6.99 3.08
C SER A 399 -0.22 7.16 2.61
N PHE A 400 -1.17 7.34 3.51
CA PHE A 400 -2.58 7.51 3.15
C PHE A 400 -2.83 8.88 2.50
N ALA A 401 -2.28 9.94 3.06
CA ALA A 401 -2.36 11.27 2.46
C ALA A 401 -1.64 11.31 1.09
N LEU A 402 -0.48 10.65 0.96
CA LEU A 402 0.21 10.52 -0.32
C LEU A 402 -0.68 9.85 -1.37
N TYR A 403 -1.40 8.79 -0.98
CA TYR A 403 -2.36 8.12 -1.85
C TYR A 403 -3.54 9.02 -2.26
N LEU A 404 -3.99 9.95 -1.39
CA LEU A 404 -5.06 10.91 -1.71
C LEU A 404 -4.60 12.01 -2.67
N VAL A 405 -3.35 12.50 -2.57
CA VAL A 405 -2.91 13.72 -3.25
C VAL A 405 -2.08 13.49 -4.51
N HIS A 406 -1.46 12.30 -4.70
CA HIS A 406 -0.58 12.07 -5.85
C HIS A 406 -1.29 12.22 -7.21
N GLY A 407 -2.55 11.75 -7.31
CA GLY A 407 -3.37 11.94 -8.52
C GLY A 407 -3.65 13.41 -8.80
N PRO A 408 -4.27 14.17 -7.88
CA PRO A 408 -4.47 15.62 -8.01
C PRO A 408 -3.21 16.39 -8.42
N VAL A 409 -2.06 16.11 -7.81
CA VAL A 409 -0.79 16.75 -8.19
C VAL A 409 -0.34 16.34 -9.58
N LEU A 410 -0.47 15.06 -9.95
CA LEU A 410 -0.13 14.56 -11.28
C LEU A 410 -0.96 15.26 -12.37
N TRP A 411 -2.27 15.32 -12.21
CA TRP A 411 -3.18 15.89 -13.23
C TRP A 411 -3.19 17.42 -13.28
N THR A 412 -2.69 18.10 -12.27
CA THR A 412 -2.52 19.55 -12.28
C THR A 412 -1.11 19.95 -12.67
N ILE A 413 -0.20 19.96 -11.72
CA ILE A 413 1.18 20.43 -11.91
C ILE A 413 1.98 19.42 -12.74
N GLY A 414 1.79 18.14 -12.51
CA GLY A 414 2.49 17.07 -13.23
C GLY A 414 2.25 17.13 -14.73
N GLU A 415 0.98 17.20 -15.18
CA GLU A 415 0.64 17.33 -16.61
C GLU A 415 1.35 18.52 -17.26
N ARG A 416 1.37 19.67 -16.61
CA ARG A 416 2.01 20.88 -17.12
C ARG A 416 3.53 20.71 -17.24
N LEU A 417 4.17 20.16 -16.24
CA LEU A 417 5.61 19.92 -16.27
C LEU A 417 6.00 18.89 -17.35
N TYR A 418 5.25 17.79 -17.47
CA TYR A 418 5.53 16.78 -18.49
C TYR A 418 5.32 17.34 -19.90
N VAL A 419 4.26 18.11 -20.12
CA VAL A 419 4.01 18.78 -21.40
C VAL A 419 5.10 19.81 -21.72
N ALA A 420 5.60 20.52 -20.71
CA ALA A 420 6.68 21.50 -20.89
C ALA A 420 7.99 20.84 -21.34
N VAL A 421 8.28 19.61 -20.86
CA VAL A 421 9.52 18.90 -21.21
C VAL A 421 9.40 18.01 -22.45
N GLY A 422 8.21 17.89 -23.06
CA GLY A 422 8.05 17.24 -24.36
C GLY A 422 7.05 16.06 -24.40
N TRP A 423 6.47 15.63 -23.28
CA TRP A 423 5.41 14.63 -23.28
C TRP A 423 4.08 15.27 -23.73
N GLN A 424 3.54 14.84 -24.87
CA GLN A 424 2.38 15.50 -25.52
C GLN A 424 1.38 14.50 -26.06
N ASN A 425 0.10 14.87 -26.04
CA ASN A 425 -0.96 14.28 -26.84
C ASN A 425 -1.88 15.38 -27.38
N GLU A 426 -2.73 15.03 -28.34
CA GLU A 426 -3.62 15.99 -29.02
C GLU A 426 -4.56 16.71 -28.07
N GLU A 427 -5.16 16.01 -27.12
CA GLU A 427 -6.09 16.58 -26.15
C GLU A 427 -5.43 17.61 -25.25
N ILE A 428 -4.23 17.31 -24.74
CA ILE A 428 -3.46 18.20 -23.88
C ILE A 428 -3.01 19.43 -24.66
N MET A 429 -2.54 19.22 -25.90
CA MET A 429 -2.10 20.30 -26.77
C MET A 429 -3.22 21.29 -27.11
N LYS A 430 -4.46 20.80 -27.23
CA LYS A 430 -5.64 21.66 -27.46
C LYS A 430 -5.99 22.52 -26.23
N ASN A 431 -5.86 21.98 -25.03
CA ASN A 431 -6.37 22.63 -23.81
C ASN A 431 -5.31 23.44 -23.05
N ILE A 432 -4.03 23.04 -23.10
CA ILE A 432 -2.93 23.76 -22.45
C ILE A 432 -1.73 24.01 -23.41
N PRO A 433 -1.97 24.59 -24.62
CA PRO A 433 -0.92 24.76 -25.65
C PRO A 433 0.25 25.63 -25.18
N HIS A 434 0.00 26.56 -24.26
CA HIS A 434 1.02 27.47 -23.75
C HIS A 434 2.15 26.76 -22.94
N TRP A 435 1.92 25.52 -22.50
CA TRP A 435 2.92 24.73 -21.79
C TRP A 435 3.78 23.88 -22.74
N ALA A 436 3.33 23.63 -23.95
CA ALA A 436 3.95 22.68 -24.86
C ALA A 436 5.40 23.03 -25.19
N ASN A 437 6.31 22.10 -25.00
CA ASN A 437 7.73 22.17 -25.37
C ASN A 437 8.47 23.41 -24.87
N LYS A 438 8.06 24.04 -23.77
CA LYS A 438 8.73 25.22 -23.22
C LYS A 438 10.15 24.92 -22.76
N LEU A 439 10.41 23.70 -22.34
CA LEU A 439 11.70 23.19 -21.83
C LEU A 439 11.96 21.80 -22.42
N ALA A 440 11.81 21.65 -23.74
CA ALA A 440 11.94 20.35 -24.40
C ALA A 440 13.22 19.62 -24.00
N LEU A 441 13.06 18.37 -23.51
CA LEU A 441 14.14 17.52 -23.07
C LEU A 441 14.20 16.23 -23.89
N PRO A 442 15.38 15.58 -23.98
CA PRO A 442 15.52 14.31 -24.67
C PRO A 442 14.58 13.23 -24.08
N MET A 443 13.91 12.50 -24.97
CA MET A 443 13.14 11.29 -24.64
C MET A 443 14.04 10.05 -24.53
N SER A 444 15.29 10.24 -24.15
CA SER A 444 16.30 9.20 -23.93
C SER A 444 17.14 9.57 -22.72
N GLY A 445 17.79 8.60 -22.15
CA GLY A 445 18.63 8.81 -20.97
C GLY A 445 19.43 7.57 -20.61
N PRO A 446 20.19 7.65 -19.50
CA PRO A 446 21.03 6.55 -19.07
C PRO A 446 20.18 5.31 -18.74
N LEU A 447 20.67 4.15 -19.18
CA LEU A 447 20.03 2.85 -18.89
C LEU A 447 18.55 2.74 -19.31
N GLY A 448 18.11 3.58 -20.28
CA GLY A 448 16.71 3.61 -20.74
C GLY A 448 15.78 4.40 -19.84
N LEU A 449 16.30 5.22 -18.93
CA LEU A 449 15.53 6.16 -18.14
C LEU A 449 15.53 7.51 -18.87
N GLU A 450 14.35 8.02 -19.22
CA GLU A 450 14.24 9.27 -19.97
C GLU A 450 14.53 10.48 -19.07
N ILE A 451 15.36 11.41 -19.57
CA ILE A 451 15.67 12.67 -18.86
C ILE A 451 14.41 13.52 -18.70
N SER A 452 13.55 13.52 -19.72
CA SER A 452 12.24 14.20 -19.72
C SER A 452 11.26 13.64 -18.67
N PHE A 453 11.43 12.41 -18.21
CA PHE A 453 10.69 11.84 -17.10
C PHE A 453 11.34 12.13 -15.75
N LEU A 454 12.66 11.94 -15.65
CA LEU A 454 13.39 12.03 -14.38
C LEU A 454 13.50 13.47 -13.85
N LEU A 455 13.74 14.45 -14.74
CA LEU A 455 13.97 15.83 -14.30
C LEU A 455 12.72 16.47 -13.63
N PRO A 456 11.49 16.31 -14.14
CA PRO A 456 10.29 16.76 -13.44
C PRO A 456 10.12 16.19 -12.03
N GLN A 457 10.66 14.99 -11.75
CA GLN A 457 10.58 14.40 -10.42
C GLN A 457 11.30 15.20 -9.34
N LEU A 458 12.31 16.00 -9.70
CA LEU A 458 13.00 16.89 -8.76
C LEU A 458 12.04 17.95 -8.16
N ILE A 459 10.95 18.28 -8.87
CA ILE A 459 9.92 19.20 -8.41
C ILE A 459 8.72 18.41 -7.86
N LEU A 460 8.25 17.40 -8.60
CA LEU A 460 7.02 16.67 -8.29
C LEU A 460 7.13 15.85 -7.02
N VAL A 461 8.26 15.18 -6.77
CA VAL A 461 8.47 14.39 -5.54
C VAL A 461 8.39 15.28 -4.30
N PRO A 462 9.23 16.31 -4.12
CA PRO A 462 9.18 17.13 -2.90
C PRO A 462 7.85 17.86 -2.73
N LEU A 463 7.22 18.31 -3.83
CA LEU A 463 5.89 18.95 -3.79
C LEU A 463 4.82 17.98 -3.31
N THR A 464 4.72 16.79 -3.93
CA THR A 464 3.67 15.81 -3.59
C THR A 464 3.84 15.29 -2.16
N PHE A 465 5.08 15.02 -1.74
CA PHE A 465 5.37 14.52 -0.40
C PHE A 465 5.19 15.60 0.67
N GLY A 466 5.55 16.86 0.35
CA GLY A 466 5.27 18.01 1.21
C GLY A 466 3.76 18.21 1.40
N LEU A 467 2.99 18.15 0.31
CA LEU A 467 1.53 18.22 0.37
C LEU A 467 0.93 17.06 1.15
N ALA A 468 1.45 15.85 0.98
CA ALA A 468 1.04 14.68 1.76
C ALA A 468 1.29 14.86 3.27
N ASP A 469 2.43 15.44 3.67
CA ASP A 469 2.69 15.75 5.09
C ASP A 469 1.69 16.80 5.64
N VAL A 470 1.36 17.83 4.85
CA VAL A 470 0.33 18.83 5.19
C VAL A 470 -1.03 18.16 5.37
N VAL A 471 -1.48 17.37 4.39
CA VAL A 471 -2.76 16.66 4.43
C VAL A 471 -2.80 15.66 5.60
N THR A 472 -1.70 14.98 5.91
CA THR A 472 -1.59 14.12 7.09
C THR A 472 -1.86 14.88 8.37
N ARG A 473 -1.27 16.07 8.53
CA ARG A 473 -1.41 16.88 9.76
C ARG A 473 -2.78 17.52 9.93
N PHE A 474 -3.35 18.06 8.84
CA PHE A 474 -4.56 18.88 8.89
C PHE A 474 -5.85 18.15 8.52
N ILE A 475 -5.76 17.00 7.83
CA ILE A 475 -6.94 16.24 7.39
C ILE A 475 -6.94 14.82 7.98
N ASP A 476 -5.91 14.00 7.72
CA ASP A 476 -5.92 12.59 8.10
C ASP A 476 -5.88 12.40 9.63
N THR A 477 -4.89 12.98 10.30
CA THR A 477 -4.78 12.89 11.77
C THR A 477 -6.01 13.44 12.51
N PRO A 478 -6.58 14.62 12.16
CA PRO A 478 -7.82 15.08 12.75
C PRO A 478 -9.02 14.15 12.49
N SER A 479 -9.11 13.55 11.30
CA SER A 479 -10.19 12.61 10.96
C SER A 479 -10.15 11.34 11.83
N VAL A 480 -8.95 10.82 12.10
CA VAL A 480 -8.76 9.70 13.04
C VAL A 480 -9.24 10.05 14.43
N LYS A 481 -8.84 11.22 14.93
CA LYS A 481 -9.26 11.72 16.25
C LYS A 481 -10.77 11.96 16.33
N PHE A 482 -11.35 12.50 15.25
CA PHE A 482 -12.79 12.71 15.15
C PHE A 482 -13.55 11.37 15.19
N ALA A 483 -13.11 10.36 14.44
CA ALA A 483 -13.73 9.04 14.46
C ALA A 483 -13.72 8.40 15.86
N ALA A 484 -12.61 8.52 16.59
CA ALA A 484 -12.50 8.03 17.97
C ALA A 484 -13.40 8.81 18.93
N TRP A 485 -13.40 10.14 18.85
CA TRP A 485 -14.28 11.00 19.65
C TRP A 485 -15.76 10.70 19.39
N PHE A 486 -16.15 10.58 18.12
CA PHE A 486 -17.53 10.31 17.72
C PHE A 486 -18.01 8.96 18.24
N TYR A 487 -17.19 7.91 18.17
CA TYR A 487 -17.50 6.61 18.75
C TYR A 487 -17.72 6.70 20.26
N LYS A 488 -16.81 7.38 21.00
CA LYS A 488 -16.97 7.56 22.44
C LYS A 488 -18.27 8.28 22.81
N LYS A 489 -18.68 9.28 22.04
CA LYS A 489 -19.96 9.99 22.22
C LYS A 489 -21.17 9.10 21.89
N ALA A 490 -21.06 8.22 20.90
CA ALA A 490 -22.14 7.31 20.52
C ALA A 490 -22.40 6.18 21.52
N LEU A 491 -21.40 5.81 22.35
CA LEU A 491 -21.55 4.77 23.38
C LEU A 491 -22.53 5.14 24.51
N GLY A 492 -22.79 6.42 24.75
CA GLY A 492 -23.58 6.90 25.85
C GLY A 492 -22.84 6.78 27.21
N ASP A 493 -23.40 7.41 28.23
CA ASP A 493 -22.81 7.40 29.57
C ASP A 493 -23.15 6.07 30.28
N PRO A 494 -22.18 5.25 30.72
CA PRO A 494 -22.44 4.00 31.45
C PRO A 494 -23.27 4.22 32.72
N THR A 495 -23.16 5.40 33.33
CA THR A 495 -23.89 5.76 34.56
C THR A 495 -25.38 5.99 34.34
N SER A 496 -25.80 6.36 33.13
CA SER A 496 -27.20 6.57 32.80
C SER A 496 -28.02 5.26 32.67
N LYS A 497 -27.38 4.12 32.45
CA LYS A 497 -28.00 2.80 32.36
C LYS A 497 -28.25 2.17 33.72
N GLN A 498 -27.45 2.47 34.74
CA GLN A 498 -27.65 2.00 36.10
C GLN A 498 -28.76 2.75 36.86
N ALA A 499 -29.09 3.97 36.43
CA ALA A 499 -30.19 4.75 37.06
C ALA A 499 -31.61 4.40 36.52
N LYS A 500 -31.72 3.52 35.52
CA LYS A 500 -32.96 3.11 34.91
C LYS A 500 -33.28 1.60 35.08
N ALA A 501 -32.47 0.87 35.81
CA ALA A 501 -32.67 -0.50 36.26
C ALA A 501 -32.95 -0.53 37.77
#